data_c84991a209759dbfcb95f7363a5a2bde
#
_entry.id   c84991a209759dbfcb95f7363a5a2bde
#
_cell.length_a   1.000
_cell.length_b   1.000
_cell.length_c   1.000
_cell.angle_alpha   90.00
_cell.angle_beta   90.00
_cell.angle_gamma   90.00
#
_symmetry.space_group_name_H-M   'P 1'
#
loop_
_entity.id
_entity.type
_entity.pdbx_description
1 polymer ?
#
loop_
_entity_poly.entity_id
_entity_poly.type
_entity_poly.pdbx_seq_one_letter_code
_entity_poly.pdbx_strand_id
1 'polypeptide(L)'
;SEMRRKKELAGSVKSGQKRANLFMSCFDIFWPHILEAFLSKLLADVAQMCSALVIEQLMGAIRQEKTGLACGYSVVMFVMLVIGNILSNRFFYKSLYVGVFCRAALVSGIFRRALNMQGRDRSTGKLVNHISTDVSRIDFGAQWWLLAFTAPVEIIVCLIILLTRFGVSCLSGFALIVVV
;
A
#
# COMPACT_ATOMS: atom_id res chain seq x y z
N SER A 1 -10.28 -48.76 5.73
CA SER A 1 -9.54 -47.76 4.98
C SER A 1 -10.35 -46.50 4.68
N GLU A 2 -11.65 -46.59 4.41
CA GLU A 2 -12.52 -45.43 4.10
C GLU A 2 -12.76 -44.49 5.28
N MET A 3 -12.82 -44.97 6.50
CA MET A 3 -13.01 -44.16 7.71
C MET A 3 -11.78 -43.28 8.01
N ARG A 4 -10.58 -43.76 7.68
CA ARG A 4 -9.34 -42.96 7.77
C ARG A 4 -9.32 -41.83 6.75
N ARG A 5 -9.70 -42.09 5.50
CA ARG A 5 -9.81 -41.09 4.42
C ARG A 5 -10.81 -39.99 4.74
N LYS A 6 -11.99 -40.34 5.30
CA LYS A 6 -13.00 -39.35 5.73
C LYS A 6 -12.51 -38.49 6.90
N LYS A 7 -11.72 -39.04 7.84
CA LYS A 7 -11.10 -38.24 8.94
C LYS A 7 -10.01 -37.32 8.43
N GLU A 8 -9.22 -37.75 7.45
CA GLU A 8 -8.18 -36.88 6.83
C GLU A 8 -8.80 -35.74 6.00
N LEU A 9 -9.86 -36.05 5.23
CA LEU A 9 -10.62 -35.02 4.49
C LEU A 9 -11.31 -34.02 5.43
N ALA A 10 -11.94 -34.48 6.50
CA ALA A 10 -12.56 -33.61 7.51
C ALA A 10 -11.53 -32.77 8.27
N GLY A 11 -10.34 -33.30 8.51
CA GLY A 11 -9.22 -32.58 9.09
C GLY A 11 -8.65 -31.50 8.15
N SER A 12 -8.55 -31.81 6.86
CA SER A 12 -8.11 -30.88 5.81
C SER A 12 -9.09 -29.73 5.61
N VAL A 13 -10.40 -30.02 5.56
CA VAL A 13 -11.46 -29.00 5.43
C VAL A 13 -11.50 -28.09 6.66
N LYS A 14 -11.42 -28.65 7.89
CA LYS A 14 -11.31 -27.85 9.12
C LYS A 14 -10.04 -27.00 9.19
N SER A 15 -8.94 -27.49 8.66
CA SER A 15 -7.67 -26.73 8.57
C SER A 15 -7.77 -25.57 7.57
N GLY A 16 -8.44 -25.77 6.43
CA GLY A 16 -8.71 -24.72 5.44
C GLY A 16 -9.64 -23.63 5.98
N GLN A 17 -10.69 -24.03 6.69
CA GLN A 17 -11.65 -23.10 7.29
C GLN A 17 -11.04 -22.29 8.46
N LYS A 18 -10.14 -22.90 9.26
CA LYS A 18 -9.34 -22.15 10.26
C LYS A 18 -8.36 -21.18 9.64
N ARG A 19 -7.79 -21.48 8.46
CA ARG A 19 -6.91 -20.55 7.75
C ARG A 19 -7.65 -19.34 7.20
N ALA A 20 -8.83 -19.53 6.62
CA ALA A 20 -9.68 -18.44 6.16
C ALA A 20 -10.12 -17.54 7.31
N ASN A 21 -10.50 -18.11 8.46
CA ASN A 21 -10.87 -17.34 9.64
C ASN A 21 -9.70 -16.56 10.25
N LEU A 22 -8.46 -17.09 10.18
CA LEU A 22 -7.27 -16.40 10.69
C LEU A 22 -6.92 -15.19 9.83
N PHE A 23 -7.04 -15.32 8.50
CA PHE A 23 -6.79 -14.22 7.57
C PHE A 23 -7.85 -13.11 7.72
N MET A 24 -9.12 -13.48 7.85
CA MET A 24 -10.21 -12.52 8.13
C MET A 24 -10.07 -11.85 9.48
N SER A 25 -9.73 -12.60 10.53
CA SER A 25 -9.52 -11.99 11.87
C SER A 25 -8.32 -11.05 11.89
N CYS A 26 -7.24 -11.36 11.19
CA CYS A 26 -6.12 -10.42 11.02
C CYS A 26 -6.55 -9.18 10.24
N PHE A 27 -7.32 -9.36 9.16
CA PHE A 27 -7.82 -8.27 8.35
C PHE A 27 -8.72 -7.31 9.14
N ASP A 28 -9.65 -7.85 9.95
CA ASP A 28 -10.53 -7.06 10.80
C ASP A 28 -9.78 -6.22 11.84
N ILE A 29 -8.70 -6.78 12.41
CA ILE A 29 -7.86 -6.06 13.39
C ILE A 29 -7.06 -4.93 12.71
N PHE A 30 -6.58 -5.15 11.48
CA PHE A 30 -5.77 -4.17 10.74
C PHE A 30 -6.58 -3.17 9.93
N TRP A 31 -7.86 -3.43 9.72
CA TRP A 31 -8.74 -2.59 8.91
C TRP A 31 -8.69 -1.09 9.27
N PRO A 32 -8.79 -0.68 10.55
CA PRO A 32 -8.73 0.74 10.90
C PRO A 32 -7.38 1.37 10.55
N HIS A 33 -6.27 0.63 10.71
CA HIS A 33 -4.94 1.12 10.36
C HIS A 33 -4.73 1.22 8.85
N ILE A 34 -5.30 0.28 8.09
CA ILE A 34 -5.29 0.29 6.62
C ILE A 34 -6.11 1.47 6.10
N LEU A 35 -7.28 1.72 6.67
CA LEU A 35 -8.15 2.83 6.29
C LEU A 35 -7.49 4.19 6.59
N GLU A 36 -6.88 4.33 7.77
CA GLU A 36 -6.13 5.54 8.14
C GLU A 36 -4.94 5.79 7.20
N ALA A 37 -4.21 4.73 6.83
CA ALA A 37 -3.13 4.82 5.87
C ALA A 37 -3.64 5.25 4.49
N PHE A 38 -4.73 4.65 4.02
CA PHE A 38 -5.34 4.97 2.73
C PHE A 38 -5.81 6.44 2.67
N LEU A 39 -6.50 6.92 3.71
CA LEU A 39 -6.92 8.32 3.81
C LEU A 39 -5.73 9.28 3.83
N SER A 40 -4.68 8.94 4.58
CA SER A 40 -3.45 9.76 4.63
C SER A 40 -2.80 9.86 3.25
N LYS A 41 -2.79 8.78 2.46
CA LYS A 41 -2.25 8.75 1.11
C LYS A 41 -3.10 9.58 0.15
N LEU A 42 -4.42 9.42 0.17
CA LEU A 42 -5.31 10.24 -0.68
C LEU A 42 -5.16 11.73 -0.39
N LEU A 43 -5.05 12.11 0.88
CA LEU A 43 -4.81 13.50 1.26
C LEU A 43 -3.47 14.02 0.77
N ALA A 44 -2.42 13.20 0.84
CA ALA A 44 -1.09 13.53 0.31
C ALA A 44 -1.13 13.74 -1.20
N ASP A 45 -1.82 12.86 -1.93
CA ASP A 45 -1.95 12.92 -3.39
C ASP A 45 -2.75 14.17 -3.82
N VAL A 46 -3.82 14.52 -3.11
CA VAL A 46 -4.56 15.76 -3.33
C VAL A 46 -3.67 16.99 -3.09
N ALA A 47 -2.91 17.02 -2.01
CA ALA A 47 -1.97 18.11 -1.73
C ALA A 47 -0.93 18.27 -2.84
N GLN A 48 -0.42 17.14 -3.35
CA GLN A 48 0.56 17.11 -4.42
C GLN A 48 -0.03 17.61 -5.76
N MET A 49 -1.25 17.21 -6.09
CA MET A 49 -1.97 17.72 -7.27
C MET A 49 -2.33 19.21 -7.16
N CYS A 50 -2.74 19.67 -5.99
CA CYS A 50 -2.97 21.08 -5.74
C CYS A 50 -1.68 21.90 -5.91
N SER A 51 -0.51 21.38 -5.54
CA SER A 51 0.76 22.08 -5.74
C SER A 51 1.06 22.34 -7.22
N ALA A 52 0.69 21.43 -8.12
CA ALA A 52 0.81 21.61 -9.57
C ALA A 52 -0.07 22.78 -10.10
N LEU A 53 -1.28 22.93 -9.55
CA LEU A 53 -2.16 24.05 -9.89
C LEU A 53 -1.62 25.39 -9.36
N VAL A 54 -0.99 25.38 -8.19
CA VAL A 54 -0.35 26.58 -7.63
C VAL A 54 0.85 27.03 -8.47
N ILE A 55 1.61 26.10 -9.06
CA ILE A 55 2.71 26.44 -10.00
C ILE A 55 2.19 27.21 -11.19
N GLU A 56 1.05 26.84 -11.76
CA GLU A 56 0.43 27.56 -12.87
C GLU A 56 0.10 29.03 -12.50
N GLN A 57 -0.47 29.24 -11.32
CA GLN A 57 -0.78 30.58 -10.80
C GLN A 57 0.50 31.39 -10.50
N LEU A 58 1.53 30.74 -9.95
CA LEU A 58 2.82 31.33 -9.70
C LEU A 58 3.46 31.85 -11.00
N MET A 59 3.47 31.02 -12.05
CA MET A 59 4.00 31.41 -13.36
C MET A 59 3.22 32.58 -13.97
N GLY A 60 1.89 32.61 -13.78
CA GLY A 60 1.04 33.74 -14.20
C GLY A 60 1.37 35.04 -13.46
N ALA A 61 1.61 34.97 -12.15
CA ALA A 61 2.01 36.11 -11.32
C ALA A 61 3.36 36.71 -11.72
N ILE A 62 4.34 35.82 -12.01
CA ILE A 62 5.68 36.22 -12.46
C ILE A 62 5.61 36.93 -13.81
N ARG A 63 4.80 36.41 -14.75
CA ARG A 63 4.61 37.08 -16.07
C ARG A 63 3.99 38.45 -15.99
N GLN A 64 3.18 38.71 -14.95
CA GLN A 64 2.54 40.02 -14.70
C GLN A 64 3.41 40.95 -13.82
N GLU A 65 4.66 40.57 -13.54
CA GLU A 65 5.59 41.30 -12.68
C GLU A 65 5.06 41.66 -11.28
N LYS A 66 4.06 40.90 -10.80
CA LYS A 66 3.47 41.08 -9.46
C LYS A 66 4.26 40.32 -8.42
N THR A 67 5.43 40.82 -8.03
CA THR A 67 6.37 40.21 -7.08
C THR A 67 5.74 39.80 -5.74
N GLY A 68 4.82 40.62 -5.21
CA GLY A 68 4.15 40.33 -3.93
C GLY A 68 3.24 39.07 -4.01
N LEU A 69 2.49 38.91 -5.11
CA LEU A 69 1.67 37.72 -5.33
C LEU A 69 2.52 36.49 -5.61
N ALA A 70 3.60 36.62 -6.36
CA ALA A 70 4.53 35.53 -6.64
C ALA A 70 5.16 34.99 -5.35
N CYS A 71 5.57 35.88 -4.45
CA CYS A 71 6.09 35.50 -3.14
C CYS A 71 5.03 34.74 -2.31
N GLY A 72 3.77 35.21 -2.30
CA GLY A 72 2.67 34.54 -1.63
C GLY A 72 2.42 33.11 -2.15
N TYR A 73 2.35 32.93 -3.49
CA TYR A 73 2.19 31.60 -4.09
C TYR A 73 3.37 30.66 -3.81
N SER A 74 4.59 31.20 -3.74
CA SER A 74 5.78 30.39 -3.36
C SER A 74 5.68 29.85 -1.95
N VAL A 75 5.21 30.65 -0.98
CA VAL A 75 5.00 30.21 0.40
C VAL A 75 3.88 29.16 0.47
N VAL A 76 2.76 29.37 -0.21
CA VAL A 76 1.67 28.41 -0.26
C VAL A 76 2.15 27.07 -0.84
N MET A 77 2.90 27.11 -1.92
CA MET A 77 3.48 25.91 -2.54
C MET A 77 4.42 25.16 -1.57
N PHE A 78 5.28 25.88 -0.87
CA PHE A 78 6.17 25.28 0.12
C PHE A 78 5.38 24.57 1.24
N VAL A 79 4.35 25.22 1.79
CA VAL A 79 3.50 24.64 2.83
C VAL A 79 2.77 23.39 2.32
N MET A 80 2.21 23.43 1.10
CA MET A 80 1.56 22.27 0.48
C MET A 80 2.49 21.08 0.30
N LEU A 81 3.72 21.33 -0.16
CA LEU A 81 4.74 20.29 -0.31
C LEU A 81 5.14 19.68 1.04
N VAL A 82 5.31 20.49 2.08
CA VAL A 82 5.63 20.00 3.43
C VAL A 82 4.49 19.14 3.98
N ILE A 83 3.26 19.60 3.87
CA ILE A 83 2.08 18.84 4.33
C ILE A 83 1.95 17.52 3.55
N GLY A 84 2.07 17.55 2.22
CA GLY A 84 2.01 16.36 1.37
C GLY A 84 3.08 15.33 1.75
N ASN A 85 4.32 15.76 2.00
CA ASN A 85 5.40 14.88 2.43
C ASN A 85 5.16 14.28 3.83
N ILE A 86 4.65 15.05 4.79
CA ILE A 86 4.31 14.54 6.13
C ILE A 86 3.23 13.46 6.04
N LEU A 87 2.18 13.70 5.26
CA LEU A 87 1.09 12.74 5.06
C LEU A 87 1.57 11.48 4.34
N SER A 88 2.42 11.62 3.33
CA SER A 88 3.03 10.50 2.61
C SER A 88 3.91 9.65 3.53
N ASN A 89 4.73 10.28 4.36
CA ASN A 89 5.54 9.58 5.36
C ASN A 89 4.67 8.84 6.40
N ARG A 90 3.54 9.42 6.80
CA ARG A 90 2.57 8.75 7.68
C ARG A 90 1.98 7.50 7.03
N PHE A 91 1.65 7.57 5.74
CA PHE A 91 1.20 6.41 4.97
C PHE A 91 2.23 5.30 4.97
N PHE A 92 3.50 5.60 4.60
CA PHE A 92 4.56 4.61 4.60
C PHE A 92 4.81 4.00 5.97
N TYR A 93 4.81 4.82 7.02
CA TYR A 93 4.96 4.33 8.40
C TYR A 93 3.86 3.33 8.79
N LYS A 94 2.60 3.64 8.49
CA LYS A 94 1.47 2.73 8.77
C LYS A 94 1.52 1.46 7.93
N SER A 95 1.92 1.57 6.67
CA SER A 95 2.08 0.43 5.77
C SER A 95 3.19 -0.52 6.25
N LEU A 96 4.34 0.03 6.64
CA LEU A 96 5.43 -0.72 7.26
C LEU A 96 5.01 -1.40 8.57
N TYR A 97 4.28 -0.68 9.41
CA TYR A 97 3.78 -1.22 10.68
C TYR A 97 2.91 -2.47 10.46
N VAL A 98 1.98 -2.43 9.51
CA VAL A 98 1.15 -3.58 9.14
C VAL A 98 2.01 -4.74 8.63
N GLY A 99 3.02 -4.48 7.79
CA GLY A 99 3.94 -5.49 7.27
C GLY A 99 4.72 -6.20 8.37
N VAL A 100 5.35 -5.44 9.27
CA VAL A 100 6.13 -5.98 10.40
C VAL A 100 5.26 -6.81 11.34
N PHE A 101 4.04 -6.35 11.61
CA PHE A 101 3.12 -7.07 12.49
C PHE A 101 2.65 -8.39 11.85
N CYS A 102 2.36 -8.36 10.55
CA CYS A 102 2.01 -9.55 9.77
C CYS A 102 3.15 -10.57 9.78
N ARG A 103 4.38 -10.10 9.61
CA ARG A 103 5.60 -10.92 9.73
C ARG A 103 5.72 -11.56 11.11
N ALA A 104 5.60 -10.79 12.18
CA ALA A 104 5.71 -11.29 13.55
C ALA A 104 4.64 -12.36 13.86
N ALA A 105 3.39 -12.14 13.42
CA ALA A 105 2.29 -13.08 13.58
C ALA A 105 2.56 -14.40 12.82
N LEU A 106 3.05 -14.32 11.58
CA LEU A 106 3.39 -15.49 10.77
C LEU A 106 4.54 -16.29 11.37
N VAL A 107 5.63 -15.63 11.77
CA VAL A 107 6.79 -16.28 12.42
C VAL A 107 6.35 -17.00 13.69
N SER A 108 5.58 -16.32 14.56
CA SER A 108 5.04 -16.92 15.78
C SER A 108 4.13 -18.12 15.49
N GLY A 109 3.27 -18.02 14.48
CA GLY A 109 2.38 -19.10 14.05
C GLY A 109 3.15 -20.33 13.53
N ILE A 110 4.19 -20.10 12.70
CA ILE A 110 5.05 -21.15 12.15
C ILE A 110 5.82 -21.83 13.30
N PHE A 111 6.41 -21.05 14.21
CA PHE A 111 7.17 -21.56 15.33
C PHE A 111 6.31 -22.43 16.26
N ARG A 112 5.11 -21.95 16.61
CA ARG A 112 4.14 -22.68 17.45
C ARG A 112 3.72 -24.00 16.80
N ARG A 113 3.57 -24.01 15.47
CA ARG A 113 3.24 -25.23 14.73
C ARG A 113 4.42 -26.20 14.69
N ALA A 114 5.64 -25.67 14.53
CA ALA A 114 6.87 -26.47 14.54
C ALA A 114 7.13 -27.18 15.87
N LEU A 115 6.80 -26.54 16.99
CA LEU A 115 6.90 -27.14 18.33
C LEU A 115 5.93 -28.32 18.52
N ASN A 116 4.74 -28.25 17.87
CA ASN A 116 3.72 -29.29 17.96
C ASN A 116 3.93 -30.46 16.96
N MET A 117 4.93 -30.38 16.08
CA MET A 117 5.26 -31.46 15.14
C MET A 117 6.21 -32.47 15.82
N GLN A 118 5.79 -33.75 15.90
CA GLN A 118 6.57 -34.81 16.47
C GLN A 118 7.61 -35.39 15.48
N GLY A 119 8.86 -35.35 15.89
CA GLY A 119 10.00 -36.20 15.47
C GLY A 119 10.42 -36.12 13.99
N ARG A 120 9.85 -36.92 13.14
CA ARG A 120 10.40 -37.28 11.82
C ARG A 120 10.20 -36.26 10.71
N ASP A 121 9.18 -35.37 10.81
CA ASP A 121 8.84 -34.35 9.82
C ASP A 121 9.46 -32.99 10.11
N ARG A 122 10.31 -32.90 11.11
CA ARG A 122 10.96 -31.66 11.55
C ARG A 122 12.21 -31.35 10.73
N SER A 123 12.01 -31.01 9.47
CA SER A 123 13.10 -30.51 8.63
C SER A 123 13.42 -29.06 9.03
N THR A 124 14.42 -28.89 9.88
CA THR A 124 14.87 -27.58 10.39
C THR A 124 15.24 -26.64 9.24
N GLY A 125 15.87 -27.15 8.18
CA GLY A 125 16.24 -26.36 7.00
C GLY A 125 15.03 -25.81 6.23
N LYS A 126 13.96 -26.61 6.08
CA LYS A 126 12.73 -26.20 5.41
C LYS A 126 11.99 -25.12 6.21
N LEU A 127 11.98 -25.25 7.54
CA LEU A 127 11.38 -24.28 8.45
C LEU A 127 12.12 -22.95 8.41
N VAL A 128 13.44 -22.97 8.47
CA VAL A 128 14.30 -21.77 8.39
C VAL A 128 14.11 -21.06 7.05
N ASN A 129 14.03 -21.81 5.95
CA ASN A 129 13.78 -21.24 4.63
C ASN A 129 12.41 -20.56 4.52
N HIS A 130 11.35 -21.15 5.06
CA HIS A 130 10.04 -20.53 5.12
C HIS A 130 10.03 -19.24 5.95
N ILE A 131 10.71 -19.23 7.09
CA ILE A 131 10.80 -18.04 7.95
C ILE A 131 11.63 -16.94 7.30
N SER A 132 12.77 -17.27 6.69
CA SER A 132 13.69 -16.27 6.16
C SER A 132 13.26 -15.74 4.79
N THR A 133 12.76 -16.58 3.90
CA THR A 133 12.48 -16.21 2.51
C THR A 133 11.00 -15.83 2.29
N ASP A 134 10.08 -16.73 2.65
CA ASP A 134 8.67 -16.55 2.33
C ASP A 134 8.03 -15.43 3.17
N VAL A 135 8.38 -15.39 4.46
CA VAL A 135 7.83 -14.35 5.36
C VAL A 135 8.41 -12.97 5.02
N SER A 136 9.68 -12.89 4.59
CA SER A 136 10.27 -11.63 4.14
C SER A 136 9.65 -11.10 2.85
N ARG A 137 9.22 -11.97 1.94
CA ARG A 137 8.46 -11.57 0.74
C ARG A 137 7.10 -10.99 1.08
N ILE A 138 6.43 -11.53 2.09
CA ILE A 138 5.14 -11.00 2.57
C ILE A 138 5.31 -9.63 3.20
N ASP A 139 6.36 -9.44 4.01
CA ASP A 139 6.70 -8.15 4.62
C ASP A 139 6.94 -7.08 3.56
N PHE A 140 7.77 -7.39 2.56
CA PHE A 140 7.99 -6.49 1.43
C PHE A 140 6.71 -6.23 0.61
N GLY A 141 5.94 -7.28 0.33
CA GLY A 141 4.67 -7.18 -0.39
C GLY A 141 3.64 -6.29 0.31
N ALA A 142 3.59 -6.33 1.65
CA ALA A 142 2.65 -5.54 2.43
C ALA A 142 2.86 -4.02 2.30
N GLN A 143 4.08 -3.57 2.02
CA GLN A 143 4.38 -2.17 1.78
C GLN A 143 3.81 -1.66 0.45
N TRP A 144 3.89 -2.49 -0.61
CA TRP A 144 3.48 -2.12 -1.97
C TRP A 144 2.02 -2.40 -2.27
N TRP A 145 1.41 -3.32 -1.54
CA TRP A 145 0.01 -3.70 -1.67
C TRP A 145 -0.94 -2.50 -1.55
N LEU A 146 -0.77 -1.67 -0.50
CA LEU A 146 -1.60 -0.48 -0.33
C LEU A 146 -1.40 0.53 -1.46
N LEU A 147 -0.17 0.68 -1.94
CA LEU A 147 0.14 1.56 -3.06
C LEU A 147 -0.55 1.10 -4.36
N ALA A 148 -0.64 -0.21 -4.59
CA ALA A 148 -1.32 -0.77 -5.75
C ALA A 148 -2.82 -0.43 -5.81
N PHE A 149 -3.46 -0.18 -4.66
CA PHE A 149 -4.86 0.28 -4.61
C PHE A 149 -5.01 1.79 -4.80
N THR A 150 -4.05 2.59 -4.39
CA THR A 150 -4.11 4.05 -4.54
C THR A 150 -3.69 4.50 -5.94
N ALA A 151 -2.77 3.80 -6.58
CA ALA A 151 -2.25 4.15 -7.91
C ALA A 151 -3.32 4.30 -9.00
N PRO A 152 -4.32 3.41 -9.16
CA PRO A 152 -5.37 3.59 -10.17
C PRO A 152 -6.19 4.86 -9.94
N VAL A 153 -6.48 5.19 -8.68
CA VAL A 153 -7.24 6.40 -8.33
C VAL A 153 -6.42 7.64 -8.68
N GLU A 154 -5.14 7.65 -8.36
CA GLU A 154 -4.19 8.72 -8.67
C GLU A 154 -4.07 8.93 -10.19
N ILE A 155 -3.96 7.86 -10.97
CA ILE A 155 -3.91 7.92 -12.44
C ILE A 155 -5.18 8.53 -13.01
N ILE A 156 -6.36 8.12 -12.54
CA ILE A 156 -7.64 8.65 -13.01
C ILE A 156 -7.77 10.14 -12.71
N VAL A 157 -7.45 10.57 -11.50
CA VAL A 157 -7.54 11.98 -11.10
C VAL A 157 -6.53 12.81 -11.88
N CYS A 158 -5.30 12.34 -12.05
CA CYS A 158 -4.28 13.00 -12.85
C CYS A 158 -4.74 13.16 -14.31
N LEU A 159 -5.32 12.11 -14.90
CA LEU A 159 -5.84 12.13 -16.25
C LEU A 159 -6.96 13.16 -16.42
N ILE A 160 -7.89 13.26 -15.46
CA ILE A 160 -8.98 14.26 -15.49
C ILE A 160 -8.40 15.67 -15.46
N ILE A 161 -7.45 15.95 -14.57
CA ILE A 161 -6.81 17.27 -14.48
C ILE A 161 -6.08 17.60 -15.78
N LEU A 162 -5.37 16.63 -16.34
CA LEU A 162 -4.61 16.81 -17.58
C LEU A 162 -5.53 17.11 -18.79
N LEU A 163 -6.63 16.36 -18.91
CA LEU A 163 -7.62 16.56 -19.96
C LEU A 163 -8.31 17.94 -19.85
N THR A 164 -8.60 18.41 -18.67
CA THR A 164 -9.23 19.73 -18.45
C THR A 164 -8.30 20.88 -18.77
N ARG A 165 -6.98 20.70 -18.62
CA ARG A 165 -5.98 21.76 -18.84
C ARG A 165 -5.37 21.76 -20.26
N PHE A 166 -5.08 20.61 -20.82
CA PHE A 166 -4.36 20.47 -22.08
C PHE A 166 -5.23 19.89 -23.22
N GLY A 167 -6.47 19.51 -22.92
CA GLY A 167 -7.38 18.96 -23.91
C GLY A 167 -6.97 17.58 -24.42
N VAL A 168 -7.45 17.23 -25.61
CA VAL A 168 -7.31 15.89 -26.21
C VAL A 168 -5.86 15.51 -26.55
N SER A 169 -4.96 16.47 -26.68
CA SER A 169 -3.52 16.23 -26.97
C SER A 169 -2.82 15.38 -25.89
N CYS A 170 -3.34 15.36 -24.65
CA CYS A 170 -2.80 14.53 -23.58
C CYS A 170 -3.04 13.03 -23.77
N LEU A 171 -4.07 12.65 -24.54
CA LEU A 171 -4.38 11.25 -24.81
C LEU A 171 -3.25 10.53 -25.55
N SER A 172 -2.49 11.22 -26.39
CA SER A 172 -1.33 10.62 -27.07
C SER A 172 -0.22 10.23 -26.11
N GLY A 173 0.07 11.07 -25.09
CA GLY A 173 1.03 10.76 -24.05
C GLY A 173 0.56 9.61 -23.12
N PHE A 174 -0.73 9.58 -22.79
CA PHE A 174 -1.30 8.51 -22.00
C PHE A 174 -1.29 7.16 -22.73
N ALA A 175 -1.62 7.17 -24.05
CA ALA A 175 -1.54 5.97 -24.87
C ALA A 175 -0.11 5.39 -24.87
N LEU A 176 0.90 6.24 -24.89
CA LEU A 176 2.30 5.83 -24.83
C LEU A 176 2.66 5.16 -23.51
N ILE A 177 2.15 5.66 -22.38
CA ILE A 177 2.34 5.05 -21.03
C ILE A 177 1.67 3.68 -20.95
N VAL A 178 0.52 3.48 -21.59
CA VAL A 178 -0.19 2.19 -21.57
C VAL A 178 0.49 1.14 -22.46
N VAL A 179 1.21 1.56 -23.50
CA VAL A 179 1.91 0.65 -24.45
C VAL A 179 3.27 0.20 -23.92
N VAL A 180 3.91 0.97 -23.03
CA VAL A 180 5.21 0.65 -22.40
C VAL A 180 5.03 -0.17 -21.15
#